data_2876178603a8a26c655fb36fe3cab91d
#
_entry.id   2876178603a8a26c655fb36fe3cab91d
#
_cell.length_a   1.000
_cell.length_b   1.000
_cell.length_c   1.000
_cell.angle_alpha   90.00
_cell.angle_beta   90.00
_cell.angle_gamma   90.00
#
_symmetry.space_group_name_H-M   'P 1'
#
loop_
_entity.id
_entity.type
_entity.pdbx_description
1 polymer ?
#
loop_
_entity_poly.entity_id
_entity_poly.type
_entity_poly.pdbx_seq_one_letter_code
_entity_poly.pdbx_strand_id
1 'polypeptide(L)'
;MYRPGPLNLITDVPGLVVGHATDERVMTGVTTVLCQGDWTGAVDVRGGGPGSRETEVLAPENFVDVIHAVVLTGGSVFGLAAADGVTTALSHQNVGLRLSPASLAIPIVPAAVLHDLTNGGDKAWGLNPPYQALGRASVATASTTFALGAVGAGRGAKAGLIKGGIGSTSLDLGDGLMVGALVATNPVGSVLMPDGQTYWAWPFEIDKEFGGHRPGASDPVTDPLPELGRLRAAGRLTPGANTTLGVVAVSARLTKAEAKRLAMMAQDGLARAIRPVHAPFDGDTVFALTGGTADIGEGTERLMQLSRIGSAAADCLARAIARSVYCANSPST
;
A
#
# COMPACT_ATOMS: atom_id res chain seq x y z
N MET A 1 -16.42 2.11 20.18
CA MET A 1 -15.78 1.16 19.24
C MET A 1 -15.65 1.89 17.92
N TYR A 2 -14.46 1.94 17.34
CA TYR A 2 -14.24 2.57 16.03
C TYR A 2 -14.94 1.78 14.94
N ARG A 3 -15.40 2.47 13.90
CA ARG A 3 -16.13 1.88 12.77
C ARG A 3 -15.36 2.15 11.49
N PRO A 4 -15.50 1.28 10.48
CA PRO A 4 -15.04 1.63 9.14
C PRO A 4 -15.71 2.92 8.66
N GLY A 5 -15.03 3.67 7.81
CA GLY A 5 -15.65 4.75 7.04
C GLY A 5 -16.71 4.20 6.05
N PRO A 6 -17.47 5.08 5.39
CA PRO A 6 -18.60 4.72 4.55
C PRO A 6 -18.28 3.72 3.43
N LEU A 7 -17.09 3.80 2.84
CA LEU A 7 -16.65 2.90 1.78
C LEU A 7 -15.76 1.77 2.30
N ASN A 8 -15.24 1.90 3.52
CA ASN A 8 -14.17 1.06 4.07
C ASN A 8 -12.97 0.96 3.09
N LEU A 9 -12.57 2.09 2.53
CA LEU A 9 -11.47 2.28 1.60
C LEU A 9 -10.58 3.44 2.07
N ILE A 10 -9.33 3.50 1.61
CA ILE A 10 -8.42 4.62 1.90
C ILE A 10 -9.02 5.98 1.47
N THR A 11 -9.90 5.97 0.50
CA THR A 11 -10.60 7.15 -0.05
C THR A 11 -11.69 7.71 0.87
N ASP A 12 -12.00 7.06 1.99
CA ASP A 12 -12.75 7.66 3.08
C ASP A 12 -11.98 8.80 3.76
N VAL A 13 -10.66 8.85 3.58
CA VAL A 13 -9.84 10.02 3.91
C VAL A 13 -10.04 11.05 2.79
N PRO A 14 -10.72 12.19 3.07
CA PRO A 14 -11.12 13.14 2.04
C PRO A 14 -9.92 13.72 1.28
N GLY A 15 -10.04 13.87 -0.04
CA GLY A 15 -8.98 14.39 -0.92
C GLY A 15 -8.09 13.30 -1.52
N LEU A 16 -8.41 12.02 -1.31
CA LEU A 16 -7.73 10.91 -1.99
C LEU A 16 -8.64 10.25 -3.01
N VAL A 17 -8.06 9.90 -4.16
CA VAL A 17 -8.67 9.01 -5.16
C VAL A 17 -7.65 7.96 -5.60
N VAL A 18 -8.13 6.79 -6.01
CA VAL A 18 -7.27 5.66 -6.40
C VAL A 18 -7.65 5.21 -7.80
N GLY A 19 -6.62 5.02 -8.64
CA GLY A 19 -6.79 4.45 -9.97
C GLY A 19 -5.93 3.22 -10.20
N HIS A 20 -6.46 2.31 -11.02
CA HIS A 20 -5.78 1.08 -11.42
C HIS A 20 -5.63 1.03 -12.95
N ALA A 21 -4.49 0.50 -13.38
CA ALA A 21 -4.32 0.03 -14.75
C ALA A 21 -3.76 -1.39 -14.70
N THR A 22 -4.43 -2.32 -15.38
CA THR A 22 -4.10 -3.75 -15.40
C THR A 22 -3.76 -4.18 -16.81
N ASP A 23 -2.68 -4.93 -16.98
CA ASP A 23 -2.33 -5.61 -18.23
C ASP A 23 -2.51 -7.12 -18.03
N GLU A 24 -3.60 -7.64 -18.61
CA GLU A 24 -3.98 -9.06 -18.51
C GLU A 24 -3.00 -9.97 -19.25
N ARG A 25 -2.44 -9.52 -20.38
CA ARG A 25 -1.46 -10.29 -21.17
C ARG A 25 -0.15 -10.45 -20.40
N VAL A 26 0.32 -9.36 -19.83
CA VAL A 26 1.58 -9.33 -19.05
C VAL A 26 1.36 -9.88 -17.62
N MET A 27 0.11 -9.95 -17.12
CA MET A 27 -0.20 -10.31 -15.74
C MET A 27 0.50 -9.39 -14.73
N THR A 28 0.31 -8.08 -14.91
CA THR A 28 0.90 -7.02 -14.07
C THR A 28 0.00 -5.79 -14.06
N GLY A 29 0.36 -4.76 -13.31
CA GLY A 29 -0.38 -3.51 -13.34
C GLY A 29 0.18 -2.45 -12.41
N VAL A 30 -0.49 -1.31 -12.39
CA VAL A 30 -0.16 -0.10 -11.63
C VAL A 30 -1.38 0.34 -10.81
N THR A 31 -1.14 0.72 -9.58
CA THR A 31 -2.12 1.35 -8.67
C THR A 31 -1.56 2.69 -8.24
N THR A 32 -2.30 3.77 -8.48
CA THR A 32 -1.89 5.12 -8.12
C THR A 32 -2.86 5.70 -7.09
N VAL A 33 -2.33 6.17 -5.96
CA VAL A 33 -3.06 6.99 -4.99
C VAL A 33 -2.76 8.45 -5.34
N LEU A 34 -3.78 9.20 -5.73
CA LEU A 34 -3.67 10.62 -6.09
C LEU A 34 -4.11 11.49 -4.91
N CYS A 35 -3.36 12.54 -4.66
CA CYS A 35 -3.61 13.54 -3.62
C CYS A 35 -4.24 14.79 -4.25
N GLN A 36 -5.45 15.16 -3.83
CA GLN A 36 -6.13 16.39 -4.24
C GLN A 36 -5.89 17.49 -3.20
N GLY A 37 -5.21 18.56 -3.62
CA GLY A 37 -4.79 19.65 -2.72
C GLY A 37 -3.42 19.39 -2.07
N ASP A 38 -3.19 20.02 -0.92
CA ASP A 38 -1.90 19.98 -0.24
C ASP A 38 -1.80 18.76 0.70
N TRP A 39 -0.88 17.88 0.39
CA TRP A 39 -0.59 16.68 1.17
C TRP A 39 0.89 16.61 1.51
N THR A 40 1.19 16.20 2.74
CA THR A 40 2.56 15.87 3.17
C THR A 40 2.75 14.35 3.11
N GLY A 41 3.90 13.94 2.58
CA GLY A 41 4.25 12.53 2.46
C GLY A 41 5.44 12.12 3.31
N ALA A 42 5.46 10.86 3.72
CA ALA A 42 6.61 10.21 4.33
C ALA A 42 6.70 8.75 3.88
N VAL A 43 7.85 8.11 4.13
CA VAL A 43 8.05 6.69 3.80
C VAL A 43 8.87 6.01 4.87
N ASP A 44 8.57 4.73 5.14
CA ASP A 44 9.39 3.85 5.96
C ASP A 44 9.63 2.53 5.20
N VAL A 45 10.91 2.15 5.08
CA VAL A 45 11.34 0.96 4.33
C VAL A 45 11.97 -0.01 5.32
N ARG A 46 11.45 -1.25 5.37
CA ARG A 46 11.94 -2.29 6.28
C ARG A 46 12.36 -3.58 5.61
N GLY A 47 11.92 -3.83 4.38
CA GLY A 47 12.38 -4.98 3.60
C GLY A 47 13.85 -4.88 3.24
N GLY A 48 14.54 -6.03 3.12
CA GLY A 48 15.97 -6.09 2.79
C GLY A 48 16.31 -5.87 1.31
N GLY A 49 15.28 -5.88 0.41
CA GLY A 49 15.45 -5.71 -1.04
C GLY A 49 14.44 -4.73 -1.66
N PRO A 50 14.35 -3.48 -1.19
CA PRO A 50 13.36 -2.53 -1.70
C PRO A 50 13.69 -2.07 -3.13
N GLY A 51 12.64 -1.89 -3.93
CA GLY A 51 12.70 -1.16 -5.20
C GLY A 51 11.82 0.08 -5.09
N SER A 52 12.43 1.26 -5.01
CA SER A 52 11.72 2.52 -4.81
C SER A 52 12.32 3.66 -5.63
N ARG A 53 11.56 4.72 -5.79
CA ARG A 53 11.94 5.93 -6.52
C ARG A 53 11.43 7.17 -5.78
N GLU A 54 12.22 8.24 -5.81
CA GLU A 54 11.89 9.57 -5.28
C GLU A 54 11.51 9.56 -3.78
N THR A 55 12.05 8.61 -3.01
CA THR A 55 11.78 8.48 -1.58
C THR A 55 12.56 9.49 -0.73
N GLU A 56 13.74 9.92 -1.19
CA GLU A 56 14.59 10.87 -0.47
C GLU A 56 13.92 12.22 -0.27
N VAL A 57 13.09 12.67 -1.22
CA VAL A 57 12.35 13.94 -1.09
C VAL A 57 11.39 13.95 0.10
N LEU A 58 10.96 12.78 0.56
CA LEU A 58 10.06 12.61 1.71
C LEU A 58 10.79 12.62 3.06
N ALA A 59 12.12 12.63 3.09
CA ALA A 59 12.87 12.67 4.33
C ALA A 59 12.59 13.97 5.10
N PRO A 60 12.46 13.90 6.45
CA PRO A 60 12.05 15.03 7.27
C PRO A 60 12.95 16.27 7.14
N GLU A 61 14.23 16.07 6.84
CA GLU A 61 15.24 17.13 6.65
C GLU A 61 15.17 17.81 5.29
N ASN A 62 14.42 17.25 4.32
CA ASN A 62 14.35 17.82 2.97
C ASN A 62 13.22 18.85 2.84
N PHE A 63 13.46 19.86 1.98
CA PHE A 63 12.67 21.07 1.91
C PHE A 63 11.30 20.91 1.24
N VAL A 64 11.16 19.97 0.30
CA VAL A 64 9.88 19.74 -0.39
C VAL A 64 8.92 19.04 0.56
N ASP A 65 7.83 19.67 0.90
CA ASP A 65 6.85 19.21 1.90
C ASP A 65 5.52 18.74 1.29
N VAL A 66 5.41 18.78 -0.04
CA VAL A 66 4.20 18.36 -0.75
C VAL A 66 4.42 17.08 -1.57
N ILE A 67 3.34 16.31 -1.71
CA ILE A 67 3.25 15.10 -2.52
C ILE A 67 1.97 15.14 -3.34
N HIS A 68 2.01 14.63 -4.58
CA HIS A 68 0.87 14.67 -5.49
C HIS A 68 0.31 13.28 -5.78
N ALA A 69 1.13 12.26 -5.71
CA ALA A 69 0.71 10.86 -5.85
C ALA A 69 1.71 9.91 -5.21
N VAL A 70 1.24 8.68 -4.91
CA VAL A 70 2.09 7.50 -4.64
C VAL A 70 1.76 6.44 -5.66
N VAL A 71 2.78 5.82 -6.26
CA VAL A 71 2.64 4.74 -7.24
C VAL A 71 3.10 3.42 -6.66
N LEU A 72 2.19 2.44 -6.63
CA LEU A 72 2.50 1.04 -6.36
C LEU A 72 2.40 0.28 -7.68
N THR A 73 3.39 -0.56 -8.01
CA THR A 73 3.44 -1.19 -9.32
C THR A 73 4.07 -2.58 -9.28
N GLY A 74 3.64 -3.45 -10.18
CA GLY A 74 4.35 -4.68 -10.51
C GLY A 74 5.64 -4.40 -11.29
N GLY A 75 6.29 -5.47 -11.77
CA GLY A 75 7.39 -5.39 -12.73
C GLY A 75 8.78 -5.17 -12.17
N SER A 76 8.95 -5.23 -10.83
CA SER A 76 10.26 -4.97 -10.23
C SER A 76 10.82 -3.63 -10.75
N VAL A 77 12.12 -3.52 -10.96
CA VAL A 77 12.77 -2.26 -11.39
C VAL A 77 12.17 -1.64 -12.67
N PHE A 78 11.60 -2.45 -13.58
CA PHE A 78 10.93 -1.94 -14.78
C PHE A 78 9.65 -1.16 -14.45
N GLY A 79 8.99 -1.54 -13.35
CA GLY A 79 7.79 -0.88 -12.84
C GLY A 79 8.02 0.57 -12.42
N LEU A 80 9.24 0.95 -12.03
CA LEU A 80 9.56 2.33 -11.64
C LEU A 80 9.22 3.36 -12.73
N ALA A 81 9.19 2.95 -14.01
CA ALA A 81 8.77 3.78 -15.11
C ALA A 81 7.27 4.19 -15.06
N ALA A 82 6.45 3.52 -14.23
CA ALA A 82 5.06 3.92 -14.02
C ALA A 82 4.96 5.35 -13.45
N ALA A 83 5.88 5.73 -12.56
CA ALA A 83 5.92 7.08 -12.00
C ALA A 83 6.17 8.15 -13.08
N ASP A 84 6.95 7.88 -14.15
CA ASP A 84 7.10 8.80 -15.27
C ASP A 84 5.76 9.03 -15.99
N GLY A 85 4.98 7.97 -16.13
CA GLY A 85 3.64 8.03 -16.72
C GLY A 85 2.69 8.89 -15.89
N VAL A 86 2.68 8.70 -14.58
CA VAL A 86 1.86 9.48 -13.63
C VAL A 86 2.32 10.93 -13.61
N THR A 87 3.62 11.19 -13.46
CA THR A 87 4.20 12.55 -13.49
C THR A 87 3.82 13.31 -14.76
N THR A 88 3.93 12.66 -15.92
CA THR A 88 3.56 13.27 -17.20
C THR A 88 2.06 13.60 -17.24
N ALA A 89 1.20 12.68 -16.79
CA ALA A 89 -0.25 12.89 -16.78
C ALA A 89 -0.66 14.03 -15.85
N LEU A 90 -0.12 14.08 -14.63
CA LEU A 90 -0.41 15.14 -13.66
C LEU A 90 0.11 16.50 -14.12
N SER A 91 1.33 16.56 -14.67
CA SER A 91 1.89 17.79 -15.22
C SER A 91 1.03 18.34 -16.37
N HIS A 92 0.52 17.47 -17.24
CA HIS A 92 -0.42 17.85 -18.31
C HIS A 92 -1.75 18.40 -17.76
N GLN A 93 -2.20 17.92 -16.61
CA GLN A 93 -3.37 18.42 -15.89
C GLN A 93 -3.06 19.67 -15.03
N ASN A 94 -1.86 20.22 -15.13
CA ASN A 94 -1.38 21.35 -14.32
C ASN A 94 -1.33 21.07 -12.80
N VAL A 95 -1.20 19.83 -12.40
CA VAL A 95 -1.01 19.40 -11.00
C VAL A 95 0.50 19.24 -10.73
N GLY A 96 1.01 19.89 -9.70
CA GLY A 96 2.43 19.85 -9.31
C GLY A 96 2.93 21.18 -8.73
N LEU A 97 4.15 21.16 -8.23
CA LEU A 97 4.87 22.36 -7.81
C LEU A 97 5.11 23.30 -8.99
N ARG A 98 5.11 24.60 -8.73
CA ARG A 98 5.49 25.61 -9.71
C ARG A 98 6.59 26.49 -9.16
N LEU A 99 7.70 26.56 -9.88
CA LEU A 99 8.82 27.45 -9.53
C LEU A 99 8.55 28.91 -9.94
N SER A 100 7.66 29.10 -10.91
CA SER A 100 7.12 30.40 -11.31
C SER A 100 5.74 30.18 -11.94
N PRO A 101 4.90 31.24 -12.05
CA PRO A 101 3.56 31.14 -12.66
C PRO A 101 3.59 30.58 -14.10
N ALA A 102 4.67 30.83 -14.86
CA ALA A 102 4.83 30.35 -16.22
C ALA A 102 5.53 28.99 -16.36
N SER A 103 6.00 28.40 -15.24
CA SER A 103 6.68 27.09 -15.29
C SER A 103 5.69 25.94 -15.47
N LEU A 104 6.19 24.84 -16.01
CA LEU A 104 5.46 23.57 -15.98
C LEU A 104 5.14 23.18 -14.52
N ALA A 105 4.03 22.49 -14.31
CA ALA A 105 3.75 21.83 -13.06
C ALA A 105 4.70 20.64 -12.89
N ILE A 106 5.32 20.54 -11.73
CA ILE A 106 6.32 19.52 -11.36
C ILE A 106 5.71 18.63 -10.30
N PRO A 107 5.05 17.51 -10.65
CA PRO A 107 4.48 16.59 -9.68
C PRO A 107 5.57 15.86 -8.90
N ILE A 108 5.37 15.68 -7.59
CA ILE A 108 6.18 14.82 -6.73
C ILE A 108 5.45 13.49 -6.64
N VAL A 109 6.06 12.41 -7.16
CA VAL A 109 5.42 11.11 -7.40
C VAL A 109 6.33 9.95 -6.98
N PRO A 110 6.57 9.75 -5.69
CA PRO A 110 7.33 8.60 -5.23
C PRO A 110 6.61 7.29 -5.61
N ALA A 111 7.43 6.26 -5.82
CA ALA A 111 6.96 4.95 -6.24
C ALA A 111 7.68 3.82 -5.52
N ALA A 112 7.01 2.68 -5.41
CA ALA A 112 7.59 1.43 -5.00
C ALA A 112 7.06 0.26 -5.84
N VAL A 113 7.93 -0.75 -6.04
CA VAL A 113 7.64 -1.89 -6.91
C VAL A 113 7.58 -3.19 -6.14
N LEU A 114 6.69 -4.08 -6.57
CA LEU A 114 6.72 -5.48 -6.22
C LEU A 114 7.21 -6.32 -7.41
N HIS A 115 7.69 -7.51 -7.12
CA HIS A 115 8.17 -8.44 -8.14
C HIS A 115 7.06 -9.43 -8.52
N ASP A 116 6.57 -9.32 -9.75
CA ASP A 116 5.61 -10.25 -10.36
C ASP A 116 6.12 -10.86 -11.68
N LEU A 117 7.41 -10.67 -12.01
CA LEU A 117 7.99 -11.10 -13.28
C LEU A 117 7.96 -12.62 -13.48
N THR A 118 7.94 -13.39 -12.39
CA THR A 118 7.90 -14.86 -12.40
C THR A 118 6.49 -15.42 -12.13
N ASN A 119 5.48 -14.58 -12.00
CA ASN A 119 4.13 -14.96 -11.59
C ASN A 119 3.16 -15.19 -12.77
N GLY A 120 3.68 -15.54 -13.93
CA GLY A 120 2.89 -15.77 -15.15
C GLY A 120 2.83 -14.56 -16.07
N GLY A 121 2.06 -14.69 -17.17
CA GLY A 121 1.92 -13.67 -18.21
C GLY A 121 3.10 -13.60 -19.17
N ASP A 122 2.90 -12.89 -20.29
CA ASP A 122 3.90 -12.68 -21.32
C ASP A 122 4.79 -11.47 -20.97
N LYS A 123 6.04 -11.72 -20.61
CA LYS A 123 7.06 -10.69 -20.28
C LYS A 123 7.97 -10.35 -21.47
N ALA A 124 7.66 -10.84 -22.68
CA ALA A 124 8.47 -10.60 -23.88
C ALA A 124 8.19 -9.24 -24.51
N TRP A 125 8.27 -8.16 -23.74
CA TRP A 125 8.02 -6.78 -24.19
C TRP A 125 9.22 -6.10 -24.90
N GLY A 126 10.40 -6.74 -24.96
CA GLY A 126 11.61 -6.18 -25.58
C GLY A 126 12.03 -4.87 -24.91
N LEU A 127 12.16 -3.81 -25.72
CA LEU A 127 12.55 -2.47 -25.25
C LEU A 127 11.37 -1.62 -24.72
N ASN A 128 10.13 -2.14 -24.74
CA ASN A 128 8.93 -1.37 -24.43
C ASN A 128 8.15 -1.99 -23.26
N PRO A 129 8.67 -1.98 -22.01
CA PRO A 129 7.92 -2.41 -20.86
C PRO A 129 6.66 -1.53 -20.66
N PRO A 130 5.52 -2.10 -20.25
CA PRO A 130 4.22 -1.41 -20.33
C PRO A 130 4.00 -0.35 -19.24
N TYR A 131 4.88 -0.24 -18.26
CA TYR A 131 4.61 0.45 -16.99
C TYR A 131 4.38 1.95 -17.12
N GLN A 132 5.10 2.65 -18.01
CA GLN A 132 4.85 4.08 -18.24
C GLN A 132 3.45 4.33 -18.81
N ALA A 133 2.99 3.50 -19.73
CA ALA A 133 1.63 3.60 -20.27
C ALA A 133 0.58 3.26 -19.21
N LEU A 134 0.81 2.22 -18.40
CA LEU A 134 -0.05 1.84 -17.29
C LEU A 134 -0.11 2.94 -16.22
N GLY A 135 1.00 3.62 -15.93
CA GLY A 135 1.02 4.76 -15.03
C GLY A 135 0.10 5.89 -15.50
N ARG A 136 0.16 6.27 -16.79
CA ARG A 136 -0.78 7.25 -17.37
C ARG A 136 -2.23 6.78 -17.27
N ALA A 137 -2.49 5.53 -17.59
CA ALA A 137 -3.84 4.96 -17.57
C ALA A 137 -4.42 4.92 -16.14
N SER A 138 -3.61 4.65 -15.13
CA SER A 138 -4.07 4.62 -13.73
C SER A 138 -4.54 6.00 -13.24
N VAL A 139 -3.95 7.10 -13.73
CA VAL A 139 -4.44 8.46 -13.42
C VAL A 139 -5.82 8.69 -14.00
N ALA A 140 -6.07 8.22 -15.22
CA ALA A 140 -7.35 8.41 -15.92
C ALA A 140 -8.52 7.61 -15.29
N THR A 141 -8.23 6.53 -14.56
CA THR A 141 -9.24 5.67 -13.91
C THR A 141 -9.48 6.01 -12.44
N ALA A 142 -8.84 7.07 -11.93
CA ALA A 142 -8.89 7.38 -10.50
C ALA A 142 -10.29 7.80 -10.04
N SER A 143 -10.74 7.20 -8.95
CA SER A 143 -12.06 7.40 -8.35
C SER A 143 -12.00 7.21 -6.83
N THR A 144 -13.04 7.64 -6.14
CA THR A 144 -13.24 7.35 -4.71
C THR A 144 -13.65 5.90 -4.45
N THR A 145 -14.24 5.23 -5.45
CA THR A 145 -14.56 3.80 -5.41
C THR A 145 -13.69 3.06 -6.40
N PHE A 146 -13.08 1.96 -5.99
CA PHE A 146 -12.16 1.18 -6.81
C PHE A 146 -12.20 -0.31 -6.44
N ALA A 147 -11.78 -1.16 -7.36
CA ALA A 147 -11.78 -2.61 -7.16
C ALA A 147 -10.66 -3.07 -6.22
N LEU A 148 -10.89 -4.17 -5.49
CA LEU A 148 -9.92 -4.87 -4.67
C LEU A 148 -9.56 -6.22 -5.29
N GLY A 149 -8.53 -6.88 -4.75
CA GLY A 149 -8.09 -8.20 -5.21
C GLY A 149 -7.07 -8.13 -6.35
N ALA A 150 -7.20 -9.00 -7.34
CA ALA A 150 -6.21 -9.18 -8.41
C ALA A 150 -6.32 -8.10 -9.51
N VAL A 151 -6.14 -6.84 -9.16
CA VAL A 151 -6.21 -5.66 -10.04
C VAL A 151 -5.00 -4.75 -9.84
N GLY A 152 -4.70 -3.89 -10.83
CA GLY A 152 -3.61 -2.93 -10.73
C GLY A 152 -2.29 -3.59 -10.33
N ALA A 153 -1.56 -3.01 -9.38
CA ALA A 153 -0.32 -3.57 -8.85
C ALA A 153 -0.50 -4.97 -8.23
N GLY A 154 -1.72 -5.32 -7.81
CA GLY A 154 -2.04 -6.64 -7.25
C GLY A 154 -2.28 -7.74 -8.30
N ARG A 155 -2.33 -7.41 -9.62
CA ARG A 155 -2.71 -8.38 -10.66
C ARG A 155 -1.82 -9.61 -10.71
N GLY A 156 -0.52 -9.44 -10.66
CA GLY A 156 0.47 -10.52 -10.65
C GLY A 156 0.97 -10.91 -9.26
N ALA A 157 0.43 -10.31 -8.20
CA ALA A 157 0.91 -10.51 -6.84
C ALA A 157 0.57 -11.91 -6.28
N LYS A 158 1.42 -12.39 -5.37
CA LYS A 158 1.21 -13.64 -4.63
C LYS A 158 1.53 -13.43 -3.15
N ALA A 159 0.67 -13.93 -2.28
CA ALA A 159 0.86 -13.97 -0.83
C ALA A 159 1.17 -15.39 -0.39
N GLY A 160 2.43 -15.70 -0.12
CA GLY A 160 2.84 -17.10 0.03
C GLY A 160 2.51 -17.90 -1.23
N LEU A 161 1.71 -18.95 -1.09
CA LEU A 161 1.34 -19.88 -2.19
C LEU A 161 0.03 -19.51 -2.91
N ILE A 162 -0.71 -18.48 -2.44
CA ILE A 162 -2.00 -18.06 -3.00
C ILE A 162 -1.90 -16.70 -3.70
N LYS A 163 -2.96 -16.27 -4.36
CA LYS A 163 -2.97 -14.95 -5.00
C LYS A 163 -2.86 -13.85 -3.94
N GLY A 164 -1.97 -12.90 -4.15
CA GLY A 164 -1.96 -11.60 -3.51
C GLY A 164 -2.94 -10.65 -4.21
N GLY A 165 -2.91 -9.37 -3.84
CA GLY A 165 -3.85 -8.43 -4.45
C GLY A 165 -3.75 -7.01 -3.88
N ILE A 166 -4.69 -6.17 -4.31
CA ILE A 166 -4.97 -4.86 -3.73
C ILE A 166 -6.01 -5.02 -2.62
N GLY A 167 -5.71 -4.45 -1.46
CA GLY A 167 -6.66 -4.32 -0.36
C GLY A 167 -6.72 -2.90 0.17
N SER A 168 -7.83 -2.53 0.77
CA SER A 168 -8.00 -1.22 1.37
C SER A 168 -9.00 -1.29 2.50
N THR A 169 -8.82 -0.44 3.52
CA THR A 169 -9.72 -0.28 4.66
C THR A 169 -9.64 1.14 5.21
N SER A 170 -10.58 1.49 6.05
CA SER A 170 -10.56 2.73 6.82
C SER A 170 -11.08 2.55 8.24
N LEU A 171 -10.83 3.54 9.09
CA LEU A 171 -11.41 3.70 10.42
C LEU A 171 -11.79 5.16 10.66
N ASP A 172 -13.00 5.37 11.12
CA ASP A 172 -13.48 6.64 11.65
C ASP A 172 -13.12 6.72 13.15
N LEU A 173 -12.27 7.66 13.50
CA LEU A 173 -11.84 7.90 14.87
C LEU A 173 -12.71 8.94 15.59
N GLY A 174 -13.73 9.50 14.92
CA GLY A 174 -14.57 10.57 15.41
C GLY A 174 -14.02 11.97 15.11
N ASP A 175 -14.86 12.98 15.29
CA ASP A 175 -14.51 14.40 15.13
C ASP A 175 -13.88 14.75 13.76
N GLY A 176 -14.27 14.02 12.71
CA GLY A 176 -13.73 14.19 11.35
C GLY A 176 -12.34 13.58 11.15
N LEU A 177 -11.81 12.91 12.15
CA LEU A 177 -10.52 12.23 12.06
C LEU A 177 -10.66 10.84 11.45
N MET A 178 -10.27 10.71 10.19
CA MET A 178 -10.31 9.48 9.41
C MET A 178 -8.91 8.94 9.17
N VAL A 179 -8.73 7.63 9.31
CA VAL A 179 -7.51 6.91 8.93
C VAL A 179 -7.86 5.85 7.89
N GLY A 180 -7.05 5.74 6.84
CA GLY A 180 -7.23 4.73 5.81
C GLY A 180 -5.93 4.04 5.44
N ALA A 181 -6.03 2.86 4.84
CA ALA A 181 -4.90 2.12 4.30
C ALA A 181 -5.23 1.50 2.93
N LEU A 182 -4.24 1.44 2.06
CA LEU A 182 -4.24 0.69 0.81
C LEU A 182 -2.96 -0.15 0.75
N VAL A 183 -3.04 -1.37 0.25
CA VAL A 183 -1.89 -2.26 0.15
C VAL A 183 -1.88 -3.05 -1.16
N ALA A 184 -0.69 -3.26 -1.70
CA ALA A 184 -0.41 -4.30 -2.70
C ALA A 184 0.38 -5.42 -2.01
N THR A 185 -0.26 -6.59 -1.84
CA THR A 185 0.23 -7.68 -0.99
C THR A 185 0.92 -8.75 -1.83
N ASN A 186 2.25 -8.86 -1.73
CA ASN A 186 3.06 -9.86 -2.44
C ASN A 186 4.22 -10.40 -1.56
N PRO A 187 3.98 -10.75 -0.27
CA PRO A 187 5.05 -11.15 0.67
C PRO A 187 5.62 -12.53 0.36
N VAL A 188 6.83 -12.78 0.89
CA VAL A 188 7.38 -14.13 0.98
C VAL A 188 6.63 -14.97 2.02
N GLY A 189 6.22 -14.35 3.11
CA GLY A 189 5.48 -14.96 4.19
C GLY A 189 4.05 -15.32 3.84
N SER A 190 3.39 -16.04 4.76
CA SER A 190 1.97 -16.38 4.68
C SER A 190 1.13 -15.31 5.38
N VAL A 191 -0.04 -15.03 4.80
CA VAL A 191 -1.11 -14.23 5.43
C VAL A 191 -2.11 -15.11 6.18
N LEU A 192 -2.09 -16.42 5.92
CA LEU A 192 -2.93 -17.42 6.58
C LEU A 192 -2.14 -18.13 7.68
N MET A 193 -2.86 -18.49 8.74
CA MET A 193 -2.40 -19.39 9.77
C MET A 193 -2.25 -20.82 9.21
N PRO A 194 -1.62 -21.76 9.95
CA PRO A 194 -1.38 -23.13 9.48
C PRO A 194 -2.65 -23.90 9.10
N ASP A 195 -3.83 -23.50 9.58
CA ASP A 195 -5.12 -24.10 9.21
C ASP A 195 -5.55 -23.80 7.76
N GLY A 196 -4.85 -22.88 7.08
CA GLY A 196 -5.11 -22.51 5.69
C GLY A 196 -6.37 -21.67 5.46
N GLN A 197 -7.07 -21.24 6.50
CA GLN A 197 -8.34 -20.53 6.44
C GLN A 197 -8.35 -19.24 7.28
N THR A 198 -7.73 -19.26 8.45
CA THR A 198 -7.69 -18.13 9.37
C THR A 198 -6.57 -17.17 8.98
N TYR A 199 -6.89 -15.90 8.81
CA TYR A 199 -5.89 -14.85 8.58
C TYR A 199 -5.17 -14.50 9.88
N TRP A 200 -3.86 -14.20 9.84
CA TRP A 200 -3.14 -13.69 11.01
C TRP A 200 -3.77 -12.41 11.56
N ALA A 201 -4.36 -11.59 10.68
CA ALA A 201 -5.07 -10.35 11.03
C ALA A 201 -6.46 -10.56 11.67
N TRP A 202 -6.90 -11.80 11.95
CA TRP A 202 -8.23 -12.10 12.48
C TRP A 202 -8.67 -11.28 13.71
N PRO A 203 -7.77 -10.87 14.64
CA PRO A 203 -8.19 -10.07 15.78
C PRO A 203 -8.71 -8.67 15.43
N PHE A 204 -8.34 -8.18 14.24
CA PHE A 204 -8.66 -6.83 13.76
C PHE A 204 -9.85 -6.81 12.79
N GLU A 205 -10.39 -7.96 12.41
CA GLU A 205 -11.47 -8.08 11.45
C GLU A 205 -12.77 -7.43 11.95
N ILE A 206 -13.36 -6.59 11.12
CA ILE A 206 -14.64 -5.93 11.35
C ILE A 206 -15.66 -6.49 10.33
N ASP A 207 -16.88 -6.79 10.81
CA ASP A 207 -18.01 -7.21 9.98
C ASP A 207 -17.72 -8.38 9.00
N LYS A 208 -16.82 -9.28 9.37
CA LYS A 208 -16.39 -10.45 8.56
C LYS A 208 -15.86 -10.08 7.18
N GLU A 209 -15.20 -8.94 7.04
CA GLU A 209 -14.73 -8.37 5.78
C GLU A 209 -13.67 -9.21 5.04
N PHE A 210 -13.14 -10.26 5.69
CA PHE A 210 -12.30 -11.31 5.10
C PHE A 210 -12.65 -12.72 5.61
N GLY A 211 -13.95 -13.00 5.77
CA GLY A 211 -14.51 -14.33 5.95
C GLY A 211 -14.95 -14.69 7.36
N GLY A 212 -14.52 -13.97 8.39
CA GLY A 212 -14.95 -14.17 9.79
C GLY A 212 -14.36 -15.41 10.47
N HIS A 213 -13.34 -16.07 9.87
CA HIS A 213 -12.70 -17.23 10.46
C HIS A 213 -11.93 -16.85 11.74
N ARG A 214 -11.97 -17.74 12.72
CA ARG A 214 -11.25 -17.61 14.00
C ARG A 214 -10.47 -18.88 14.27
N PRO A 215 -9.26 -18.82 14.87
CA PRO A 215 -8.51 -20.01 15.20
C PRO A 215 -9.29 -20.84 16.24
N GLY A 216 -9.30 -22.15 16.04
CA GLY A 216 -9.75 -23.10 17.07
C GLY A 216 -8.77 -23.16 18.24
N ALA A 217 -9.10 -23.99 19.26
CA ALA A 217 -8.13 -24.39 20.28
C ALA A 217 -7.01 -25.17 19.55
N SER A 218 -5.86 -24.57 19.41
CA SER A 218 -4.71 -25.11 18.66
C SER A 218 -3.45 -25.05 19.50
N ASP A 219 -2.50 -25.91 19.17
CA ASP A 219 -1.16 -25.84 19.74
C ASP A 219 -0.51 -24.49 19.42
N PRO A 220 0.42 -24.02 20.26
CA PRO A 220 1.16 -22.81 20.01
C PRO A 220 1.83 -22.86 18.63
N VAL A 221 1.77 -21.74 17.90
CA VAL A 221 2.47 -21.59 16.61
C VAL A 221 3.98 -21.51 16.87
N THR A 222 4.68 -22.63 16.80
CA THR A 222 6.10 -22.74 17.10
C THR A 222 6.99 -22.63 15.87
N ASP A 223 6.46 -22.92 14.67
CA ASP A 223 7.21 -22.85 13.43
C ASP A 223 7.42 -21.37 13.00
N PRO A 224 8.69 -20.88 12.94
CA PRO A 224 8.97 -19.54 12.46
C PRO A 224 8.78 -19.38 10.95
N LEU A 225 8.75 -20.48 10.17
CA LEU A 225 8.60 -20.50 8.72
C LEU A 225 7.38 -21.32 8.31
N PRO A 226 6.17 -20.74 8.30
CA PRO A 226 4.95 -21.46 7.96
C PRO A 226 5.03 -22.13 6.59
N GLU A 227 4.44 -23.32 6.46
CA GLU A 227 4.44 -24.10 5.21
C GLU A 227 3.78 -23.37 4.04
N LEU A 228 2.77 -22.54 4.32
CA LEU A 228 2.08 -21.72 3.32
C LEU A 228 2.89 -20.51 2.83
N GLY A 229 4.05 -20.24 3.43
CA GLY A 229 5.00 -19.23 2.98
C GLY A 229 5.86 -19.74 1.82
N ARG A 230 6.33 -18.83 0.94
CA ARG A 230 7.20 -19.20 -0.21
C ARG A 230 8.59 -19.67 0.19
N LEU A 231 9.05 -19.37 1.41
CA LEU A 231 10.39 -19.74 1.88
C LEU A 231 10.63 -21.26 1.86
N ARG A 232 9.61 -22.06 2.15
CA ARG A 232 9.71 -23.54 2.08
C ARG A 232 9.56 -24.10 0.67
N ALA A 233 8.77 -23.44 -0.17
CA ALA A 233 8.48 -23.90 -1.53
C ALA A 233 9.58 -23.55 -2.54
N ALA A 234 10.45 -22.60 -2.23
CA ALA A 234 11.43 -22.07 -3.17
C ALA A 234 12.82 -22.67 -2.91
N GLY A 235 13.28 -23.54 -3.78
CA GLY A 235 14.67 -24.02 -3.79
C GLY A 235 15.72 -22.92 -4.08
N ARG A 236 15.33 -21.76 -4.55
CA ARG A 236 16.12 -20.52 -4.73
C ARG A 236 15.24 -19.29 -4.52
N LEU A 237 15.58 -18.46 -3.55
CA LEU A 237 15.01 -17.14 -3.36
C LEU A 237 15.90 -16.10 -4.03
N THR A 238 15.29 -15.17 -4.77
CA THR A 238 15.99 -14.02 -5.34
C THR A 238 15.66 -12.79 -4.50
N PRO A 239 16.67 -12.02 -4.03
CA PRO A 239 16.43 -10.76 -3.33
C PRO A 239 15.48 -9.85 -4.12
N GLY A 240 14.53 -9.19 -3.45
CA GLY A 240 13.53 -8.33 -4.08
C GLY A 240 12.42 -9.06 -4.84
N ALA A 241 12.34 -10.40 -4.74
CA ALA A 241 11.30 -11.19 -5.40
C ALA A 241 9.93 -11.14 -4.71
N ASN A 242 9.86 -10.53 -3.53
CA ASN A 242 8.67 -10.45 -2.69
C ASN A 242 8.60 -9.06 -2.07
N THR A 243 7.40 -8.57 -1.81
CA THR A 243 7.25 -7.19 -1.30
C THR A 243 5.81 -6.95 -0.89
N THR A 244 5.60 -6.29 0.24
CA THR A 244 4.32 -5.69 0.58
C THR A 244 4.45 -4.18 0.56
N LEU A 245 3.65 -3.53 -0.29
CA LEU A 245 3.65 -2.08 -0.46
C LEU A 245 2.39 -1.50 0.18
N GLY A 246 2.57 -0.66 1.20
CA GLY A 246 1.46 -0.01 1.91
C GLY A 246 1.43 1.51 1.68
N VAL A 247 0.23 2.06 1.67
CA VAL A 247 -0.03 3.49 1.82
C VAL A 247 -1.02 3.65 2.97
N VAL A 248 -0.67 4.43 3.98
CA VAL A 248 -1.59 4.85 5.03
C VAL A 248 -1.87 6.33 4.90
N ALA A 249 -3.09 6.75 5.24
CA ALA A 249 -3.49 8.15 5.13
C ALA A 249 -4.28 8.60 6.36
N VAL A 250 -4.17 9.88 6.70
CA VAL A 250 -4.93 10.52 7.78
C VAL A 250 -5.47 11.88 7.37
N SER A 251 -6.71 12.20 7.79
CA SER A 251 -7.38 13.46 7.50
C SER A 251 -6.93 14.63 8.39
N ALA A 252 -5.75 14.54 9.00
CA ALA A 252 -5.13 15.59 9.81
C ALA A 252 -3.78 16.00 9.22
N ARG A 253 -3.42 17.27 9.38
CA ARG A 253 -2.09 17.78 8.99
C ARG A 253 -1.04 17.41 10.03
N LEU A 254 -0.05 16.64 9.58
CA LEU A 254 1.13 16.30 10.36
C LEU A 254 2.36 16.96 9.75
N THR A 255 3.35 17.24 10.58
CA THR A 255 4.68 17.60 10.11
C THR A 255 5.33 16.40 9.41
N LYS A 256 6.35 16.61 8.59
CA LYS A 256 7.12 15.51 7.94
C LYS A 256 7.67 14.51 8.96
N ALA A 257 8.14 14.98 10.12
CA ALA A 257 8.65 14.12 11.18
C ALA A 257 7.54 13.24 11.80
N GLU A 258 6.35 13.81 12.02
CA GLU A 258 5.18 13.08 12.51
C GLU A 258 4.65 12.10 11.45
N ALA A 259 4.61 12.51 10.18
CA ALA A 259 4.25 11.64 9.06
C ALA A 259 5.23 10.45 8.93
N LYS A 260 6.56 10.70 9.13
CA LYS A 260 7.55 9.63 9.19
C LYS A 260 7.28 8.69 10.37
N ARG A 261 6.94 9.23 11.55
CA ARG A 261 6.54 8.42 12.71
C ARG A 261 5.30 7.58 12.43
N LEU A 262 4.30 8.15 11.74
CA LEU A 262 3.10 7.44 11.30
C LEU A 262 3.45 6.26 10.38
N ALA A 263 4.32 6.46 9.37
CA ALA A 263 4.77 5.39 8.49
C ALA A 263 5.47 4.25 9.27
N MET A 264 6.32 4.62 10.25
CA MET A 264 7.01 3.64 11.12
C MET A 264 6.04 2.84 11.99
N MET A 265 5.02 3.47 12.57
CA MET A 265 4.01 2.78 13.38
C MET A 265 3.12 1.88 12.53
N ALA A 266 2.78 2.31 11.32
CA ALA A 266 1.95 1.53 10.40
C ALA A 266 2.62 0.21 9.97
N GLN A 267 3.96 0.13 9.96
CA GLN A 267 4.70 -1.13 9.68
C GLN A 267 4.30 -2.28 10.61
N ASP A 268 3.87 -1.98 11.83
CA ASP A 268 3.40 -3.00 12.76
C ASP A 268 2.16 -3.75 12.22
N GLY A 269 1.41 -3.13 11.31
CA GLY A 269 0.30 -3.76 10.60
C GLY A 269 0.74 -4.91 9.71
N LEU A 270 1.91 -4.81 9.07
CA LEU A 270 2.49 -5.91 8.30
C LEU A 270 2.83 -7.08 9.22
N ALA A 271 3.44 -6.80 10.37
CA ALA A 271 3.80 -7.84 11.35
C ALA A 271 2.58 -8.52 11.99
N ARG A 272 1.42 -7.85 12.03
CA ARG A 272 0.14 -8.42 12.50
C ARG A 272 -0.52 -9.33 11.47
N ALA A 273 -0.18 -9.20 10.19
CA ALA A 273 -0.90 -9.85 9.09
C ALA A 273 -0.06 -10.82 8.25
N ILE A 274 1.28 -10.82 8.39
CA ILE A 274 2.22 -11.59 7.55
C ILE A 274 3.25 -12.27 8.43
N ARG A 275 3.52 -13.55 8.15
CA ARG A 275 4.54 -14.33 8.87
C ARG A 275 5.35 -15.23 7.92
N PRO A 276 6.70 -15.14 7.90
CA PRO A 276 7.49 -14.01 8.41
C PRO A 276 7.28 -12.74 7.59
N VAL A 277 7.66 -11.59 8.15
CA VAL A 277 7.60 -10.28 7.53
C VAL A 277 9.00 -9.64 7.52
N HIS A 278 9.21 -8.64 6.64
CA HIS A 278 10.47 -7.90 6.52
C HIS A 278 11.69 -8.81 6.34
N ALA A 279 11.50 -9.94 5.63
CA ALA A 279 12.58 -10.85 5.34
C ALA A 279 13.65 -10.18 4.44
N PRO A 280 14.90 -10.68 4.44
CA PRO A 280 15.95 -10.13 3.57
C PRO A 280 15.61 -10.07 2.09
N PHE A 281 14.61 -10.84 1.68
CA PHE A 281 14.13 -10.95 0.29
C PHE A 281 12.90 -10.08 -0.01
N ASP A 282 12.28 -9.49 1.03
CA ASP A 282 11.13 -8.59 0.87
C ASP A 282 11.60 -7.16 0.56
N GLY A 283 10.75 -6.41 -0.13
CA GLY A 283 10.96 -4.98 -0.39
C GLY A 283 9.98 -4.08 0.36
N ASP A 284 9.51 -4.54 1.54
CA ASP A 284 8.42 -3.94 2.30
C ASP A 284 8.60 -2.44 2.53
N THR A 285 7.63 -1.67 2.05
CA THR A 285 7.66 -0.22 2.06
C THR A 285 6.28 0.31 2.43
N VAL A 286 6.21 1.25 3.38
CA VAL A 286 4.97 1.93 3.77
C VAL A 286 5.14 3.43 3.58
N PHE A 287 4.27 4.02 2.75
CA PHE A 287 4.10 5.46 2.63
C PHE A 287 3.04 5.95 3.60
N ALA A 288 3.23 7.14 4.15
CA ALA A 288 2.23 7.85 4.92
C ALA A 288 1.85 9.14 4.22
N LEU A 289 0.55 9.39 4.09
CA LEU A 289 -0.02 10.59 3.52
C LEU A 289 -0.82 11.33 4.60
N THR A 290 -0.56 12.60 4.77
CA THR A 290 -1.25 13.43 5.75
C THR A 290 -1.79 14.70 5.10
N GLY A 291 -3.07 14.95 5.32
CA GLY A 291 -3.77 16.08 4.72
C GLY A 291 -5.10 16.32 5.43
N GLY A 292 -5.90 17.25 4.90
CA GLY A 292 -7.21 17.54 5.50
C GLY A 292 -7.14 18.58 6.62
N THR A 293 -8.20 18.63 7.43
CA THR A 293 -8.46 19.74 8.37
C THR A 293 -8.79 19.29 9.79
N ALA A 294 -8.77 17.98 10.08
CA ALA A 294 -9.03 17.49 11.43
C ALA A 294 -7.96 18.03 12.39
N ASP A 295 -8.41 18.62 13.48
CA ASP A 295 -7.54 19.09 14.54
C ASP A 295 -7.17 17.93 15.47
N ILE A 296 -5.89 17.82 15.78
CA ILE A 296 -5.36 16.80 16.70
C ILE A 296 -4.76 17.43 17.97
N GLY A 297 -5.06 18.71 18.22
CA GLY A 297 -4.60 19.46 19.39
C GLY A 297 -3.10 19.78 19.38
N GLU A 298 -2.61 20.19 20.54
CA GLU A 298 -1.21 20.58 20.78
C GLU A 298 -0.62 19.86 21.98
N GLY A 299 0.71 19.96 22.15
CA GLY A 299 1.42 19.42 23.32
C GLY A 299 1.15 17.95 23.57
N THR A 300 0.75 17.59 24.79
CA THR A 300 0.49 16.21 25.19
C THR A 300 -0.71 15.61 24.46
N GLU A 301 -1.76 16.39 24.21
CA GLU A 301 -2.93 15.92 23.47
C GLU A 301 -2.55 15.49 22.07
N ARG A 302 -1.75 16.30 21.34
CA ARG A 302 -1.24 15.95 20.01
C ARG A 302 -0.46 14.63 20.02
N LEU A 303 0.39 14.40 21.03
CA LEU A 303 1.16 13.17 21.16
C LEU A 303 0.25 11.95 21.39
N MET A 304 -0.81 12.10 22.18
CA MET A 304 -1.82 11.06 22.40
C MET A 304 -2.59 10.76 21.11
N GLN A 305 -3.01 11.78 20.36
CA GLN A 305 -3.69 11.61 19.08
C GLN A 305 -2.78 10.96 18.03
N LEU A 306 -1.50 11.34 17.95
CA LEU A 306 -0.53 10.67 17.08
C LEU A 306 -0.37 9.19 17.40
N SER A 307 -0.34 8.83 18.68
CA SER A 307 -0.27 7.42 19.12
C SER A 307 -1.51 6.66 18.70
N ARG A 308 -2.70 7.26 18.84
CA ARG A 308 -3.98 6.71 18.44
C ARG A 308 -4.08 6.54 16.93
N ILE A 309 -3.69 7.55 16.15
CA ILE A 309 -3.64 7.52 14.68
C ILE A 309 -2.69 6.42 14.20
N GLY A 310 -1.49 6.33 14.77
CA GLY A 310 -0.51 5.33 14.38
C GLY A 310 -0.95 3.90 14.67
N SER A 311 -1.61 3.66 15.81
CA SER A 311 -2.22 2.36 16.12
C SER A 311 -3.34 2.00 15.14
N ALA A 312 -4.24 2.96 14.84
CA ALA A 312 -5.31 2.77 13.87
C ALA A 312 -4.78 2.52 12.46
N ALA A 313 -3.70 3.19 12.06
CA ALA A 313 -3.06 2.96 10.76
C ALA A 313 -2.49 1.54 10.64
N ALA A 314 -1.88 1.02 11.71
CA ALA A 314 -1.41 -0.36 11.75
C ALA A 314 -2.57 -1.37 11.65
N ASP A 315 -3.69 -1.11 12.35
CA ASP A 315 -4.89 -1.97 12.28
C ASP A 315 -5.53 -1.91 10.89
N CYS A 316 -5.66 -0.72 10.29
CA CYS A 316 -6.14 -0.56 8.92
C CYS A 316 -5.24 -1.33 7.94
N LEU A 317 -3.92 -1.23 8.07
CA LEU A 317 -2.99 -1.90 7.17
C LEU A 317 -3.07 -3.43 7.31
N ALA A 318 -3.18 -3.96 8.53
CA ALA A 318 -3.37 -5.38 8.77
C ALA A 318 -4.67 -5.92 8.14
N ARG A 319 -5.78 -5.20 8.31
CA ARG A 319 -7.07 -5.50 7.69
C ARG A 319 -7.00 -5.43 6.16
N ALA A 320 -6.35 -4.40 5.62
CA ALA A 320 -6.17 -4.24 4.18
C ALA A 320 -5.39 -5.41 3.57
N ILE A 321 -4.34 -5.90 4.23
CA ILE A 321 -3.56 -7.08 3.82
C ILE A 321 -4.47 -8.32 3.74
N ALA A 322 -5.25 -8.61 4.76
CA ALA A 322 -6.17 -9.74 4.75
C ALA A 322 -7.24 -9.60 3.65
N ARG A 323 -7.87 -8.42 3.52
CA ARG A 323 -8.86 -8.15 2.45
C ARG A 323 -8.28 -8.30 1.05
N SER A 324 -7.02 -7.89 0.82
CA SER A 324 -6.37 -8.00 -0.49
C SER A 324 -6.35 -9.44 -0.99
N VAL A 325 -5.97 -10.35 -0.11
CA VAL A 325 -5.87 -11.78 -0.40
C VAL A 325 -7.25 -12.43 -0.45
N TYR A 326 -8.14 -12.09 0.46
CA TYR A 326 -9.51 -12.56 0.46
C TYR A 326 -10.21 -12.22 -0.87
N CYS A 327 -10.20 -10.95 -1.27
CA CYS A 327 -10.82 -10.52 -2.52
C CYS A 327 -10.17 -11.14 -3.78
N ALA A 328 -8.85 -11.38 -3.76
CA ALA A 328 -8.15 -11.99 -4.90
C ALA A 328 -8.46 -13.48 -5.09
N ASN A 329 -8.92 -14.17 -4.04
CA ASN A 329 -9.17 -15.61 -4.03
C ASN A 329 -10.66 -15.98 -3.87
N SER A 330 -11.53 -15.00 -3.57
CA SER A 330 -12.98 -15.20 -3.57
C SER A 330 -13.51 -15.32 -5.00
N PRO A 331 -14.55 -16.16 -5.24
CA PRO A 331 -15.22 -16.17 -6.53
C PRO A 331 -15.70 -14.75 -6.87
N SER A 332 -15.54 -14.34 -8.13
CA SER A 332 -16.12 -13.09 -8.64
C SER A 332 -17.65 -13.15 -8.44
N THR A 333 -18.18 -12.32 -7.57
CA THR A 333 -19.63 -12.12 -7.43
C THR A 333 -20.17 -11.37 -8.63
#